data_b5cae97a9cc87a4362f25863425a0e26
#
_entry.id   b5cae97a9cc87a4362f25863425a0e26
#
_cell.length_a   1.000
_cell.length_b   1.000
_cell.length_c   1.000
_cell.angle_alpha   90.00
_cell.angle_beta   90.00
_cell.angle_gamma   90.00
#
_symmetry.space_group_name_H-M   'P 1'
#
loop_
_entity.id
_entity.type
_entity.pdbx_description
1 polymer ?
#
loop_
_entity_poly.entity_id
_entity_poly.type
_entity_poly.pdbx_seq_one_letter_code
_entity_poly.pdbx_strand_id
1 'polypeptide(L)'
;MKENIIQAIVTKMQRNLDCRQMVQLKAVLASELHNVEIIEKKECAKQQAQENEHLLNSFISAKKIEGCSDKTLAYYRNTIERLLHALSVAICHITTADIRTYLSNYQEEHLSSKVTIDNMRRIFSSFFTWLEDEDYIAKSPVRRIHKVKTDSLVKEVLSDEQLEQLRDSCT
;
A
#
# COMPACT_ATOMS: atom_id res chain seq x y z
N MET A 1 1.03 -11.42 29.44
CA MET A 1 -0.02 -11.36 28.39
C MET A 1 -0.59 -12.75 28.08
N LYS A 2 0.20 -13.76 27.71
CA LYS A 2 -0.28 -15.14 27.41
C LYS A 2 -1.13 -15.73 28.56
N GLU A 3 -0.65 -15.62 29.79
CA GLU A 3 -1.36 -16.14 30.99
C GLU A 3 -2.74 -15.49 31.20
N ASN A 4 -2.85 -14.16 30.91
CA ASN A 4 -4.13 -13.46 31.03
C ASN A 4 -5.15 -13.95 29.98
N ILE A 5 -4.68 -14.28 28.77
CA ILE A 5 -5.55 -14.84 27.72
C ILE A 5 -5.98 -16.25 28.06
N ILE A 6 -5.07 -17.09 28.52
CA ILE A 6 -5.38 -18.46 28.99
C ILE A 6 -6.40 -18.39 30.09
N GLN A 7 -6.18 -17.52 31.09
CA GLN A 7 -7.10 -17.37 32.21
C GLN A 7 -8.49 -16.88 31.80
N ALA A 8 -8.53 -15.93 30.84
CA ALA A 8 -9.80 -15.41 30.28
C ALA A 8 -10.60 -16.50 29.53
N ILE A 9 -9.91 -17.34 28.73
CA ILE A 9 -10.54 -18.48 28.04
C ILE A 9 -11.06 -19.50 29.06
N VAL A 10 -10.23 -19.88 30.02
CA VAL A 10 -10.57 -20.82 31.09
C VAL A 10 -11.80 -20.36 31.88
N THR A 11 -11.83 -19.08 32.27
CA THR A 11 -12.98 -18.50 33.00
C THR A 11 -14.28 -18.53 32.16
N LYS A 12 -14.20 -18.25 30.88
CA LYS A 12 -15.38 -18.31 29.96
C LYS A 12 -15.89 -19.73 29.76
N MET A 13 -14.99 -20.73 29.75
CA MET A 13 -15.32 -22.13 29.53
C MET A 13 -15.71 -22.86 30.80
N GLN A 14 -15.52 -22.28 31.98
CA GLN A 14 -15.77 -22.89 33.29
C GLN A 14 -17.22 -23.36 33.48
N ARG A 15 -18.18 -22.77 32.78
CA ARG A 15 -19.60 -23.18 32.86
C ARG A 15 -19.93 -24.39 31.96
N ASN A 16 -19.06 -24.73 31.02
CA ASN A 16 -19.33 -25.69 29.95
C ASN A 16 -18.44 -26.95 30.04
N LEU A 17 -17.44 -26.96 30.93
CA LEU A 17 -16.44 -28.03 31.04
C LEU A 17 -16.31 -28.55 32.45
N ASP A 18 -16.06 -29.86 32.57
CA ASP A 18 -15.73 -30.55 33.84
C ASP A 18 -14.35 -30.16 34.32
N CYS A 19 -14.07 -30.40 35.61
CA CYS A 19 -12.76 -30.17 36.21
C CYS A 19 -11.60 -30.88 35.46
N ARG A 20 -11.82 -32.07 34.93
CA ARG A 20 -10.85 -32.85 34.15
C ARG A 20 -10.58 -32.21 32.82
N GLN A 21 -11.62 -31.79 32.11
CA GLN A 21 -11.54 -31.08 30.81
C GLN A 21 -10.90 -29.71 30.96
N MET A 22 -11.12 -29.01 32.07
CA MET A 22 -10.49 -27.72 32.36
C MET A 22 -8.97 -27.84 32.55
N VAL A 23 -8.49 -28.89 33.23
CA VAL A 23 -7.05 -29.16 33.37
C VAL A 23 -6.42 -29.46 32.01
N GLN A 24 -7.10 -30.26 31.20
CA GLN A 24 -6.64 -30.61 29.86
C GLN A 24 -6.63 -29.39 28.94
N LEU A 25 -7.67 -28.55 28.98
CA LEU A 25 -7.72 -27.29 28.22
C LEU A 25 -6.57 -26.37 28.59
N LYS A 26 -6.27 -26.19 29.87
CA LYS A 26 -5.12 -25.37 30.32
C LYS A 26 -3.79 -25.91 29.80
N ALA A 27 -3.59 -27.22 29.85
CA ALA A 27 -2.36 -27.86 29.39
C ALA A 27 -2.17 -27.67 27.87
N VAL A 28 -3.24 -27.85 27.08
CA VAL A 28 -3.21 -27.66 25.63
C VAL A 28 -2.94 -26.19 25.28
N LEU A 29 -3.66 -25.24 25.89
CA LEU A 29 -3.43 -23.82 25.64
C LEU A 29 -2.02 -23.36 26.01
N ALA A 30 -1.45 -23.89 27.12
CA ALA A 30 -0.09 -23.57 27.50
C ALA A 30 0.94 -24.14 26.52
N SER A 31 0.72 -25.36 26.01
CA SER A 31 1.57 -25.97 24.96
C SER A 31 1.52 -25.24 23.67
N GLU A 32 0.32 -24.98 23.14
CA GLU A 32 0.13 -24.33 21.83
C GLU A 32 0.62 -22.87 21.81
N LEU A 33 0.41 -22.14 22.92
CA LEU A 33 0.83 -20.74 23.03
C LEU A 33 2.29 -20.58 23.47
N HIS A 34 3.01 -21.68 23.74
CA HIS A 34 4.40 -21.60 24.21
C HIS A 34 5.31 -20.86 23.25
N ASN A 35 5.24 -21.18 21.95
CA ASN A 35 6.08 -20.64 20.88
C ASN A 35 5.42 -19.50 20.09
N VAL A 36 4.24 -19.01 20.52
CA VAL A 36 3.50 -17.94 19.86
C VAL A 36 3.77 -16.62 20.58
N GLU A 37 4.29 -15.63 19.91
CA GLU A 37 4.40 -14.26 20.43
C GLU A 37 3.07 -13.52 20.26
N ILE A 38 2.46 -13.10 21.38
CA ILE A 38 1.19 -12.37 21.36
C ILE A 38 1.49 -10.89 21.47
N ILE A 39 1.28 -10.17 20.36
CA ILE A 39 1.48 -8.72 20.26
C ILE A 39 0.11 -8.03 20.26
N GLU A 40 -0.01 -6.92 20.98
CA GLU A 40 -1.24 -6.13 20.95
C GLU A 40 -1.47 -5.56 19.54
N LYS A 41 -2.73 -5.59 19.09
CA LYS A 41 -3.11 -5.12 17.75
C LYS A 41 -2.62 -3.69 17.46
N LYS A 42 -2.54 -2.84 18.49
CA LYS A 42 -2.03 -1.45 18.36
C LYS A 42 -0.51 -1.39 18.16
N GLU A 43 0.26 -2.26 18.82
CA GLU A 43 1.71 -2.34 18.67
C GLU A 43 2.08 -2.93 17.31
N CYS A 44 1.37 -3.99 16.89
CA CYS A 44 1.54 -4.58 15.56
C CYS A 44 1.27 -3.54 14.45
N ALA A 45 0.20 -2.76 14.56
CA ALA A 45 -0.11 -1.71 13.59
C ALA A 45 0.95 -0.59 13.54
N LYS A 46 1.52 -0.21 14.69
CA LYS A 46 2.62 0.77 14.75
C LYS A 46 3.90 0.25 14.11
N GLN A 47 4.27 -0.99 14.38
CA GLN A 47 5.43 -1.65 13.77
C GLN A 47 5.27 -1.74 12.25
N GLN A 48 4.10 -2.15 11.77
CA GLN A 48 3.78 -2.19 10.34
C GLN A 48 3.87 -0.80 9.68
N ALA A 49 3.38 0.24 10.36
CA ALA A 49 3.46 1.61 9.84
C ALA A 49 4.92 2.09 9.75
N GLN A 50 5.74 1.81 10.75
CA GLN A 50 7.17 2.14 10.76
C GLN A 50 7.94 1.39 9.67
N GLU A 51 7.64 0.11 9.47
CA GLU A 51 8.26 -0.69 8.41
C GLU A 51 7.86 -0.19 7.02
N ASN A 52 6.59 0.12 6.80
CA ASN A 52 6.11 0.72 5.56
C ASN A 52 6.78 2.06 5.28
N GLU A 53 6.95 2.90 6.30
CA GLU A 53 7.63 4.20 6.18
C GLU A 53 9.13 4.02 5.85
N HIS A 54 9.80 3.08 6.49
CA HIS A 54 11.19 2.75 6.19
C HIS A 54 11.38 2.32 4.72
N LEU A 55 10.54 1.42 4.22
CA LEU A 55 10.58 0.96 2.83
C LEU A 55 10.31 2.12 1.84
N LEU A 56 9.35 2.98 2.15
CA LEU A 56 9.08 4.16 1.33
C LEU A 56 10.28 5.12 1.30
N ASN A 57 10.91 5.38 2.43
CA ASN A 57 12.10 6.24 2.51
C ASN A 57 13.27 5.66 1.72
N SER A 58 13.48 4.35 1.78
CA SER A 58 14.50 3.64 1.00
C SER A 58 14.26 3.75 -0.50
N PHE A 59 13.01 3.56 -0.95
CA PHE A 59 12.61 3.76 -2.34
C PHE A 59 12.86 5.20 -2.82
N ILE A 60 12.46 6.20 -2.04
CA ILE A 60 12.68 7.62 -2.40
C ILE A 60 14.17 7.93 -2.50
N SER A 61 14.99 7.36 -1.60
CA SER A 61 16.45 7.52 -1.64
C SER A 61 17.05 6.88 -2.90
N ALA A 62 16.61 5.69 -3.28
CA ALA A 62 17.01 5.02 -4.51
C ALA A 62 16.67 5.87 -5.75
N LYS A 63 15.44 6.39 -5.83
CA LYS A 63 15.00 7.25 -6.94
C LYS A 63 15.73 8.59 -6.99
N LYS A 64 16.18 9.10 -5.85
CA LYS A 64 17.04 10.30 -5.80
C LYS A 64 18.40 10.03 -6.42
N ILE A 65 19.01 8.88 -6.15
CA ILE A 65 20.28 8.46 -6.74
C ILE A 65 20.14 8.26 -8.25
N GLU A 66 18.99 7.76 -8.73
CA GLU A 66 18.67 7.65 -10.15
C GLU A 66 18.48 9.00 -10.87
N GLY A 67 18.55 10.13 -10.13
CA GLY A 67 18.47 11.48 -10.71
C GLY A 67 17.06 12.05 -10.82
N CYS A 68 16.07 11.49 -10.12
CA CYS A 68 14.73 12.08 -10.07
C CYS A 68 14.74 13.44 -9.38
N SER A 69 13.99 14.41 -9.93
CA SER A 69 13.83 15.74 -9.33
C SER A 69 13.08 15.69 -8.01
N ASP A 70 13.37 16.62 -7.09
CA ASP A 70 12.70 16.72 -5.78
C ASP A 70 11.16 16.81 -5.93
N LYS A 71 10.68 17.48 -6.98
CA LYS A 71 9.26 17.59 -7.30
C LYS A 71 8.64 16.23 -7.64
N THR A 72 9.35 15.42 -8.41
CA THR A 72 8.95 14.04 -8.75
C THR A 72 8.96 13.15 -7.52
N LEU A 73 9.99 13.25 -6.68
CA LEU A 73 10.12 12.48 -5.45
C LEU A 73 8.98 12.79 -4.47
N ALA A 74 8.64 14.08 -4.29
CA ALA A 74 7.51 14.50 -3.47
C ALA A 74 6.18 13.95 -3.99
N TYR A 75 5.97 13.94 -5.31
CA TYR A 75 4.77 13.37 -5.93
C TYR A 75 4.69 11.85 -5.73
N TYR A 76 5.80 11.13 -5.87
CA TYR A 76 5.89 9.70 -5.60
C TYR A 76 5.54 9.40 -4.14
N ARG A 77 6.20 10.08 -3.21
CA ARG A 77 5.96 9.93 -1.77
C ARG A 77 4.48 10.13 -1.44
N ASN A 78 3.91 11.28 -1.79
CA ASN A 78 2.52 11.62 -1.47
C ASN A 78 1.51 10.62 -2.07
N THR A 79 1.79 10.08 -3.25
CA THR A 79 0.90 9.14 -3.91
C THR A 79 0.96 7.76 -3.24
N ILE A 80 2.15 7.30 -2.85
CA ILE A 80 2.33 6.02 -2.17
C ILE A 80 1.80 6.10 -0.73
N GLU A 81 2.08 7.17 0.00
CA GLU A 81 1.56 7.38 1.36
C GLU A 81 0.04 7.29 1.40
N ARG A 82 -0.67 7.94 0.44
CA ARG A 82 -2.13 7.84 0.35
C ARG A 82 -2.61 6.40 0.17
N LEU A 83 -1.94 5.60 -0.65
CA LEU A 83 -2.26 4.18 -0.81
C LEU A 83 -2.08 3.43 0.52
N LEU A 84 -0.92 3.59 1.17
CA LEU A 84 -0.59 2.89 2.41
C LEU A 84 -1.53 3.27 3.56
N HIS A 85 -1.92 4.55 3.65
CA HIS A 85 -2.92 5.01 4.62
C HIS A 85 -4.31 4.42 4.35
N ALA A 86 -4.74 4.38 3.09
CA ALA A 86 -6.05 3.85 2.73
C ALA A 86 -6.16 2.34 3.01
N LEU A 87 -5.10 1.58 2.75
CA LEU A 87 -5.12 0.14 2.95
C LEU A 87 -4.82 -0.27 4.40
N SER A 88 -4.01 0.50 5.13
CA SER A 88 -3.63 0.25 6.54
C SER A 88 -3.10 -1.17 6.79
N VAL A 89 -2.39 -1.75 5.83
CA VAL A 89 -1.78 -3.09 5.89
C VAL A 89 -0.27 -3.01 5.63
N ALA A 90 0.46 -4.07 5.99
CA ALA A 90 1.88 -4.18 5.65
C ALA A 90 2.04 -4.31 4.12
N ILE A 91 3.07 -3.67 3.57
CA ILE A 91 3.36 -3.63 2.12
C ILE A 91 3.42 -5.04 1.52
N CYS A 92 4.02 -6.00 2.23
CA CYS A 92 4.14 -7.39 1.78
C CYS A 92 2.79 -8.14 1.65
N HIS A 93 1.72 -7.63 2.26
CA HIS A 93 0.38 -8.23 2.20
C HIS A 93 -0.54 -7.55 1.19
N ILE A 94 -0.10 -6.46 0.54
CA ILE A 94 -0.90 -5.75 -0.46
C ILE A 94 -1.08 -6.64 -1.69
N THR A 95 -2.33 -6.88 -2.07
CA THR A 95 -2.68 -7.70 -3.23
C THR A 95 -3.03 -6.86 -4.45
N THR A 96 -3.08 -7.52 -5.63
CA THR A 96 -3.57 -6.88 -6.86
C THR A 96 -5.01 -6.39 -6.75
N ALA A 97 -5.85 -7.10 -5.97
CA ALA A 97 -7.25 -6.73 -5.75
C ALA A 97 -7.34 -5.43 -4.95
N ASP A 98 -6.53 -5.28 -3.89
CA ASP A 98 -6.52 -4.08 -3.05
C ASP A 98 -6.17 -2.83 -3.86
N ILE A 99 -5.15 -2.93 -4.72
CA ILE A 99 -4.74 -1.80 -5.57
C ILE A 99 -5.81 -1.46 -6.61
N ARG A 100 -6.48 -2.46 -7.20
CA ARG A 100 -7.59 -2.20 -8.14
C ARG A 100 -8.75 -1.50 -7.45
N THR A 101 -9.15 -1.99 -6.28
CA THR A 101 -10.23 -1.40 -5.48
C THR A 101 -9.87 0.03 -5.09
N TYR A 102 -8.63 0.27 -4.64
CA TYR A 102 -8.16 1.61 -4.32
C TYR A 102 -8.23 2.57 -5.50
N LEU A 103 -7.75 2.16 -6.69
CA LEU A 103 -7.78 3.01 -7.89
C LEU A 103 -9.23 3.30 -8.36
N SER A 104 -10.14 2.32 -8.26
CA SER A 104 -11.56 2.50 -8.59
C SER A 104 -12.23 3.48 -7.64
N ASN A 105 -12.08 3.26 -6.34
CA ASN A 105 -12.65 4.14 -5.32
C ASN A 105 -12.10 5.58 -5.45
N TYR A 106 -10.78 5.72 -5.66
CA TYR A 106 -10.15 7.02 -5.85
C TYR A 106 -10.72 7.75 -7.07
N GLN A 107 -10.97 7.03 -8.16
CA GLN A 107 -11.55 7.61 -9.37
C GLN A 107 -12.98 8.11 -9.13
N GLU A 108 -13.78 7.35 -8.40
CA GLU A 108 -15.18 7.68 -8.09
C GLU A 108 -15.28 8.85 -7.11
N GLU A 109 -14.54 8.80 -6.01
CA GLU A 109 -14.58 9.80 -4.93
C GLU A 109 -14.06 11.17 -5.38
N HIS A 110 -13.01 11.19 -6.22
CA HIS A 110 -12.35 12.43 -6.65
C HIS A 110 -12.72 12.85 -8.07
N LEU A 111 -13.62 12.12 -8.75
CA LEU A 111 -13.98 12.34 -10.17
C LEU A 111 -12.73 12.46 -11.06
N SER A 112 -11.71 11.68 -10.73
CA SER A 112 -10.38 11.80 -11.33
C SER A 112 -10.36 11.29 -12.77
N SER A 113 -9.58 11.97 -13.62
CA SER A 113 -9.42 11.59 -15.02
C SER A 113 -8.70 10.24 -15.15
N LYS A 114 -8.97 9.51 -16.24
CA LYS A 114 -8.26 8.27 -16.58
C LYS A 114 -6.73 8.45 -16.62
N VAL A 115 -6.26 9.65 -17.02
CA VAL A 115 -4.83 10.01 -17.04
C VAL A 115 -4.26 10.03 -15.62
N THR A 116 -4.99 10.60 -14.67
CA THR A 116 -4.58 10.64 -13.25
C THR A 116 -4.44 9.22 -12.69
N ILE A 117 -5.42 8.36 -12.96
CA ILE A 117 -5.40 6.96 -12.51
C ILE A 117 -4.22 6.20 -13.15
N ASP A 118 -3.93 6.39 -14.46
CA ASP A 118 -2.77 5.75 -15.08
C ASP A 118 -1.44 6.25 -14.51
N ASN A 119 -1.34 7.54 -14.17
CA ASN A 119 -0.16 8.08 -13.50
C ASN A 119 0.05 7.45 -12.10
N MET A 120 -1.01 7.32 -11.30
CA MET A 120 -0.93 6.63 -10.02
C MET A 120 -0.51 5.17 -10.19
N ARG A 121 -1.12 4.45 -11.15
CA ARG A 121 -0.73 3.08 -11.49
C ARG A 121 0.76 2.97 -11.83
N ARG A 122 1.32 3.93 -12.61
CA ARG A 122 2.75 3.96 -12.96
C ARG A 122 3.64 4.13 -11.74
N ILE A 123 3.24 5.00 -10.81
CA ILE A 123 3.98 5.21 -9.55
C ILE A 123 3.97 3.93 -8.71
N PHE A 124 2.80 3.31 -8.54
CA PHE A 124 2.70 2.03 -7.83
C PHE A 124 3.50 0.94 -8.53
N SER A 125 3.48 0.89 -9.87
CA SER A 125 4.31 -0.06 -10.62
C SER A 125 5.79 0.15 -10.34
N SER A 126 6.27 1.40 -10.36
CA SER A 126 7.67 1.73 -10.05
C SER A 126 8.06 1.31 -8.62
N PHE A 127 7.19 1.59 -7.64
CA PHE A 127 7.43 1.25 -6.24
C PHE A 127 7.46 -0.26 -5.99
N PHE A 128 6.43 -0.98 -6.43
CA PHE A 128 6.33 -2.41 -6.20
C PHE A 128 7.32 -3.23 -7.05
N THR A 129 7.76 -2.73 -8.21
CA THR A 129 8.84 -3.35 -8.98
C THR A 129 10.16 -3.19 -8.24
N TRP A 130 10.45 -2.00 -7.70
CA TRP A 130 11.63 -1.80 -6.88
C TRP A 130 11.64 -2.71 -5.63
N LEU A 131 10.50 -2.90 -4.96
CA LEU A 131 10.39 -3.83 -3.83
C LEU A 131 10.61 -5.29 -4.24
N GLU A 132 10.20 -5.69 -5.44
CA GLU A 132 10.46 -7.02 -6.03
C GLU A 132 11.95 -7.17 -6.36
N ASP A 133 12.58 -6.15 -6.95
CA ASP A 133 14.01 -6.14 -7.32
C ASP A 133 14.94 -6.17 -6.10
N GLU A 134 14.51 -5.60 -4.97
CA GLU A 134 15.24 -5.62 -3.69
C GLU A 134 14.84 -6.80 -2.78
N ASP A 135 14.11 -7.78 -3.30
CA ASP A 135 13.67 -8.99 -2.58
C ASP A 135 12.79 -8.75 -1.34
N TYR A 136 12.21 -7.54 -1.17
CA TYR A 136 11.26 -7.28 -0.10
C TYR A 136 9.92 -7.98 -0.30
N ILE A 137 9.53 -8.21 -1.54
CA ILE A 137 8.34 -8.96 -1.94
C ILE A 137 8.66 -9.96 -3.04
N ALA A 138 8.05 -11.13 -3.00
CA ALA A 138 8.29 -12.17 -4.00
C ALA A 138 7.78 -11.81 -5.40
N LYS A 139 6.76 -10.94 -5.50
CA LYS A 139 6.13 -10.56 -6.77
C LYS A 139 5.33 -9.27 -6.65
N SER A 140 5.53 -8.36 -7.58
CA SER A 140 4.80 -7.10 -7.65
C SER A 140 3.29 -7.31 -7.88
N PRO A 141 2.42 -6.79 -6.98
CA PRO A 141 0.96 -6.89 -7.14
C PRO A 141 0.43 -6.05 -8.31
N VAL A 142 1.20 -5.06 -8.79
CA VAL A 142 0.80 -4.17 -9.90
C VAL A 142 1.03 -4.80 -11.27
N ARG A 143 1.83 -5.86 -11.37
CA ARG A 143 2.20 -6.52 -12.63
C ARG A 143 1.00 -6.91 -13.51
N ARG A 144 -0.14 -7.24 -12.90
CA ARG A 144 -1.39 -7.62 -13.59
C ARG A 144 -2.34 -6.45 -13.82
N ILE A 145 -1.93 -5.22 -13.53
CA ILE A 145 -2.74 -4.02 -13.75
C ILE A 145 -2.21 -3.32 -15.00
N HIS A 146 -2.94 -3.49 -16.11
CA HIS A 146 -2.56 -2.93 -17.40
C HIS A 146 -2.82 -1.42 -17.45
N LYS A 147 -2.18 -0.77 -18.43
CA LYS A 147 -2.37 0.65 -18.73
C LYS A 147 -3.86 0.98 -18.93
N VAL A 148 -4.30 2.05 -18.30
CA VAL A 148 -5.65 2.58 -18.50
C VAL A 148 -5.74 3.20 -19.89
N LYS A 149 -6.72 2.77 -20.71
CA LYS A 149 -6.97 3.37 -22.01
C LYS A 149 -7.50 4.79 -21.83
N THR A 150 -6.74 5.75 -22.31
CA THR A 150 -7.14 7.16 -22.36
C THR A 150 -7.45 7.53 -23.79
N ASP A 151 -8.51 8.30 -24.01
CA ASP A 151 -8.80 8.85 -25.32
C ASP A 151 -7.68 9.83 -25.67
N SER A 152 -7.05 9.67 -26.85
CA SER A 152 -6.08 10.65 -27.32
C SER A 152 -6.85 11.81 -27.96
N LEU A 153 -6.96 12.91 -27.24
CA LEU A 153 -7.39 14.16 -27.81
C LEU A 153 -6.27 14.65 -28.73
N VAL A 154 -6.53 14.66 -30.04
CA VAL A 154 -5.68 15.35 -30.99
C VAL A 154 -5.81 16.84 -30.66
N LYS A 155 -4.74 17.43 -30.13
CA LYS A 155 -4.69 18.87 -29.92
C LYS A 155 -4.67 19.53 -31.29
N GLU A 156 -5.55 20.51 -31.49
CA GLU A 156 -5.47 21.37 -32.67
C GLU A 156 -4.09 22.04 -32.69
N VAL A 157 -3.39 21.84 -33.76
CA VAL A 157 -2.10 22.51 -34.03
C VAL A 157 -2.41 23.86 -34.64
N LEU A 158 -1.78 24.90 -34.12
CA LEU A 158 -1.89 26.25 -34.75
C LEU A 158 -1.45 26.17 -36.20
N SER A 159 -2.22 26.78 -37.10
CA SER A 159 -1.81 26.92 -38.49
C SER A 159 -0.58 27.84 -38.57
N ASP A 160 0.15 27.75 -39.70
CA ASP A 160 1.33 28.60 -39.93
C ASP A 160 0.98 30.10 -39.84
N GLU A 161 -0.20 30.48 -40.32
CA GLU A 161 -0.73 31.86 -40.24
C GLU A 161 -0.99 32.30 -38.80
N GLN A 162 -1.51 31.39 -37.95
CA GLN A 162 -1.73 31.67 -36.52
C GLN A 162 -0.41 31.77 -35.74
N LEU A 163 0.61 31.01 -36.16
CA LEU A 163 1.96 31.06 -35.59
C LEU A 163 2.65 32.40 -35.96
N GLU A 164 2.48 32.92 -37.18
CA GLU A 164 2.98 34.23 -37.59
C GLU A 164 2.29 35.37 -36.83
N GLN A 165 0.96 35.32 -36.71
CA GLN A 165 0.21 36.31 -35.91
C GLN A 165 0.66 36.34 -34.44
N LEU A 166 0.98 35.19 -33.88
CA LEU A 166 1.53 35.10 -32.52
C LEU A 166 2.93 35.72 -32.43
N ARG A 167 3.79 35.50 -33.40
CA ARG A 167 5.13 36.12 -33.45
C ARG A 167 5.03 37.65 -33.57
N ASP A 168 4.16 38.17 -34.43
CA ASP A 168 3.97 39.60 -34.62
C ASP A 168 3.37 40.28 -33.36
N SER A 169 2.60 39.55 -32.56
CA SER A 169 2.04 40.06 -31.31
C SER A 169 3.03 40.10 -30.15
N CYS A 170 4.19 39.46 -30.28
CA CYS A 170 5.24 39.40 -29.24
C CYS A 170 6.37 40.42 -29.48
N THR A 171 6.27 41.26 -30.51
CA THR A 171 7.23 42.35 -30.81
C THR A 171 6.70 43.64 -30.26
#